data_a45ea5e46add9b92d5e41a5c238a4bb9
#
_entry.id   a45ea5e46add9b92d5e41a5c238a4bb9
#
_cell.length_a   1.000
_cell.length_b   1.000
_cell.length_c   1.000
_cell.angle_alpha   90.00
_cell.angle_beta   90.00
_cell.angle_gamma   90.00
#
_symmetry.space_group_name_H-M   'P 1'
#
loop_
_entity.id
_entity.type
_entity.pdbx_description
1 polymer ?
#
loop_
_entity_poly.entity_id
_entity_poly.type
_entity_poly.pdbx_seq_one_letter_code
_entity_poly.pdbx_strand_id
1 'polypeptide(L)'
;MTINVESATAPRWPDVVAAFGLRGSNPDSCWCQRFREHDESSNRAALRRELDEAEIPVGLLAYVSDQPAGWTRVVPRRTLAGICGNRALQRVLDDNDSAWWVTCVTIRKEHRGLGVGRALLDAAANHARDNGASVLDGHPVDTDRLKAKPSPSALFSGTLAMFEAAGFHEVARTYPSRPVMRMTLG
;
A
#
# COMPACT_ATOMS: atom_id res chain seq x y z
N MET A 1 22.25 -2.82 10.02
CA MET A 1 21.29 -2.17 9.08
C MET A 1 19.97 -2.05 9.81
N THR A 2 19.49 -0.84 10.06
CA THR A 2 18.24 -0.58 10.74
C THR A 2 17.19 -0.16 9.72
N ILE A 3 15.98 -0.76 9.81
CA ILE A 3 14.81 -0.31 9.05
C ILE A 3 13.90 0.40 10.05
N ASN A 4 13.57 1.65 9.79
CA ASN A 4 12.60 2.43 10.52
C ASN A 4 11.40 2.74 9.63
N VAL A 5 10.19 2.78 10.20
CA VAL A 5 8.97 3.14 9.46
C VAL A 5 8.25 4.25 10.20
N GLU A 6 7.90 5.29 9.48
CA GLU A 6 7.26 6.48 10.03
C GLU A 6 6.05 6.91 9.21
N SER A 7 5.13 7.63 9.84
CA SER A 7 4.00 8.22 9.15
C SER A 7 4.45 9.23 8.11
N ALA A 8 3.88 9.14 6.91
CA ALA A 8 4.08 10.13 5.88
C ALA A 8 3.21 11.36 6.19
N THR A 9 3.86 12.45 6.51
CA THR A 9 3.25 13.73 6.86
C THR A 9 3.70 14.83 5.90
N ALA A 10 3.03 15.95 5.88
CA ALA A 10 3.37 17.09 5.02
C ALA A 10 4.85 17.51 5.07
N PRO A 11 5.50 17.63 6.26
CA PRO A 11 6.93 17.95 6.34
C PRO A 11 7.85 16.92 5.70
N ARG A 12 7.40 15.64 5.59
CA ARG A 12 8.17 14.55 4.98
C ARG A 12 7.95 14.43 3.47
N TRP A 13 7.34 15.43 2.84
CA TRP A 13 7.13 15.42 1.39
C TRP A 13 8.39 15.12 0.56
N PRO A 14 9.56 15.69 0.85
CA PRO A 14 10.78 15.35 0.14
C PRO A 14 11.10 13.85 0.19
N ASP A 15 10.86 13.19 1.34
CA ASP A 15 11.10 11.76 1.53
C ASP A 15 10.08 10.91 0.77
N VAL A 16 8.81 11.37 0.70
CA VAL A 16 7.79 10.74 -0.15
C VAL A 16 8.23 10.75 -1.61
N VAL A 17 8.68 11.90 -2.11
CA VAL A 17 9.21 12.04 -3.48
C VAL A 17 10.40 11.09 -3.70
N ALA A 18 11.32 11.04 -2.75
CA ALA A 18 12.48 10.16 -2.82
C ALA A 18 12.09 8.68 -2.82
N ALA A 19 11.11 8.27 -2.00
CA ALA A 19 10.62 6.88 -1.94
C ALA A 19 9.99 6.41 -3.26
N PHE A 20 9.33 7.30 -4.01
CA PHE A 20 8.83 6.99 -5.35
C PHE A 20 9.94 6.85 -6.41
N GLY A 21 11.12 7.43 -6.16
CA GLY A 21 12.29 7.32 -7.05
C GLY A 21 12.00 7.83 -8.45
N LEU A 22 12.41 7.08 -9.49
CA LEU A 22 12.19 7.47 -10.89
C LEU A 22 10.72 7.67 -11.26
N ARG A 23 9.78 7.02 -10.58
CA ARG A 23 8.34 7.25 -10.76
C ARG A 23 7.94 8.66 -10.34
N GLY A 24 8.66 9.27 -9.43
CA GLY A 24 8.47 10.64 -8.98
C GLY A 24 8.74 11.71 -10.05
N SER A 25 9.37 11.37 -11.18
CA SER A 25 9.53 12.28 -12.31
C SER A 25 8.25 12.49 -13.12
N ASN A 26 7.28 11.55 -13.03
CA ASN A 26 5.98 11.66 -13.69
C ASN A 26 4.89 11.99 -12.67
N PRO A 27 4.29 13.19 -12.69
CA PRO A 27 3.24 13.59 -11.76
C PRO A 27 1.97 12.73 -11.87
N ASP A 28 1.71 12.11 -13.04
CA ASP A 28 0.56 11.25 -13.29
C ASP A 28 0.85 9.76 -13.12
N SER A 29 2.04 9.39 -12.64
CA SER A 29 2.27 8.02 -12.19
C SER A 29 1.33 7.69 -11.02
N CYS A 30 1.39 6.47 -10.49
CA CYS A 30 0.38 6.04 -9.52
C CYS A 30 0.23 6.94 -8.27
N TRP A 31 1.29 7.58 -7.75
CA TRP A 31 1.32 8.35 -6.48
C TRP A 31 0.25 7.88 -5.46
N CYS A 32 -0.04 6.57 -5.49
CA CYS A 32 -1.06 5.86 -4.70
C CYS A 32 -2.50 6.39 -4.81
N GLN A 33 -2.88 6.97 -5.95
CA GLN A 33 -4.25 7.39 -6.26
C GLN A 33 -5.06 6.36 -7.06
N ARG A 34 -4.51 5.17 -7.32
CA ARG A 34 -5.07 4.18 -8.25
C ARG A 34 -6.52 3.77 -7.98
N PHE A 35 -6.95 3.78 -6.73
CA PHE A 35 -8.31 3.39 -6.32
C PHE A 35 -9.12 4.56 -5.80
N ARG A 36 -8.65 5.78 -6.03
CA ARG A 36 -9.31 7.01 -5.61
C ARG A 36 -9.70 7.84 -6.81
N GLU A 37 -10.75 8.63 -6.64
CA GLU A 37 -11.12 9.72 -7.53
C GLU A 37 -10.66 11.04 -6.93
N HIS A 38 -10.18 11.95 -7.74
CA HIS A 38 -9.79 13.29 -7.35
C HIS A 38 -9.93 14.26 -8.53
N ASP A 39 -10.06 15.52 -8.23
CA ASP A 39 -10.16 16.64 -9.19
C ASP A 39 -8.85 17.45 -9.31
N GLU A 40 -7.80 17.00 -8.66
CA GLU A 40 -6.48 17.63 -8.73
C GLU A 40 -5.83 17.48 -10.12
N SER A 41 -4.94 18.41 -10.43
CA SER A 41 -4.24 18.47 -11.73
C SER A 41 -3.36 17.25 -12.03
N SER A 42 -3.00 16.46 -11.01
CA SER A 42 -2.19 15.27 -11.14
C SER A 42 -2.31 14.39 -9.89
N ASN A 43 -1.94 13.11 -10.03
CA ASN A 43 -1.85 12.17 -8.89
C ASN A 43 -0.85 12.65 -7.82
N ARG A 44 0.23 13.32 -8.24
CA ARG A 44 1.21 13.92 -7.32
C ARG A 44 0.58 15.04 -6.49
N ALA A 45 -0.18 15.93 -7.13
CA ALA A 45 -0.88 17.03 -6.46
C ALA A 45 -1.92 16.48 -5.49
N ALA A 46 -2.68 15.47 -5.89
CA ALA A 46 -3.67 14.81 -5.04
C ALA A 46 -3.03 14.20 -3.78
N LEU A 47 -1.92 13.46 -3.91
CA LEU A 47 -1.23 12.91 -2.74
C LEU A 47 -0.68 14.03 -1.85
N ARG A 48 -0.10 15.09 -2.43
CA ARG A 48 0.43 16.22 -1.65
C ARG A 48 -0.67 16.85 -0.80
N ARG A 49 -1.82 17.15 -1.40
CA ARG A 49 -2.96 17.71 -0.70
C ARG A 49 -3.46 16.80 0.43
N GLU A 50 -3.56 15.49 0.18
CA GLU A 50 -3.95 14.54 1.23
C GLU A 50 -3.00 14.56 2.43
N LEU A 51 -1.68 14.67 2.20
CA LEU A 51 -0.71 14.74 3.29
C LEU A 51 -0.80 16.06 4.07
N ASP A 52 -1.26 17.13 3.43
CA ASP A 52 -1.45 18.44 4.08
C ASP A 52 -2.76 18.48 4.90
N GLU A 53 -3.80 17.75 4.48
CA GLU A 53 -5.17 17.88 5.03
C GLU A 53 -5.60 16.69 5.92
N ALA A 54 -4.98 15.51 5.78
CA ALA A 54 -5.43 14.30 6.46
C ALA A 54 -5.12 14.34 7.97
N GLU A 55 -6.15 14.16 8.78
CA GLU A 55 -6.00 14.01 10.25
C GLU A 55 -5.26 12.71 10.60
N ILE A 56 -5.54 11.63 9.88
CA ILE A 56 -4.85 10.35 10.00
C ILE A 56 -3.93 10.18 8.80
N PRO A 57 -2.63 9.98 8.99
CA PRO A 57 -1.70 9.77 7.88
C PRO A 57 -2.17 8.67 6.92
N VAL A 58 -2.22 8.97 5.62
CA VAL A 58 -2.72 8.07 4.58
C VAL A 58 -1.69 7.05 4.12
N GLY A 59 -0.45 7.16 4.59
CA GLY A 59 0.64 6.26 4.22
C GLY A 59 1.82 6.32 5.15
N LEU A 60 2.74 5.39 4.94
CA LEU A 60 3.95 5.20 5.73
C LEU A 60 5.18 5.21 4.85
N LEU A 61 6.28 5.72 5.39
CA LEU A 61 7.60 5.76 4.78
C LEU A 61 8.55 4.82 5.52
N ALA A 62 9.24 3.96 4.78
CA ALA A 62 10.33 3.18 5.32
C ALA A 62 11.67 3.83 5.01
N TYR A 63 12.57 3.77 5.99
CA TYR A 63 13.94 4.24 5.91
C TYR A 63 14.90 3.09 6.14
N VAL A 64 15.99 3.05 5.40
CA VAL A 64 17.13 2.15 5.61
C VAL A 64 18.34 3.02 5.88
N SER A 65 18.91 2.94 7.09
CA SER A 65 20.02 3.81 7.51
C SER A 65 19.75 5.30 7.19
N ASP A 66 18.57 5.77 7.60
CA ASP A 66 18.04 7.14 7.44
C ASP A 66 17.80 7.60 5.98
N GLN A 67 17.89 6.69 5.01
CA GLN A 67 17.55 6.99 3.61
C GLN A 67 16.16 6.49 3.27
N PRO A 68 15.29 7.32 2.62
CA PRO A 68 13.98 6.88 2.15
C PRO A 68 14.07 5.65 1.24
N ALA A 69 13.47 4.54 1.67
CA ALA A 69 13.62 3.23 1.04
C ALA A 69 12.32 2.69 0.43
N GLY A 70 11.18 3.15 0.91
CA GLY A 70 9.90 2.67 0.43
C GLY A 70 8.71 3.43 0.99
N TRP A 71 7.56 3.13 0.42
CA TRP A 71 6.26 3.73 0.73
C TRP A 71 5.18 2.66 0.72
N THR A 72 4.20 2.80 1.61
CA THR A 72 2.92 2.09 1.52
C THR A 72 1.77 3.05 1.80
N ARG A 73 0.65 2.87 1.09
CA ARG A 73 -0.61 3.53 1.42
C ARG A 73 -1.49 2.57 2.20
N VAL A 74 -2.01 3.01 3.32
CA VAL A 74 -2.90 2.26 4.19
C VAL A 74 -4.01 3.17 4.72
N VAL A 75 -5.26 2.85 4.39
CA VAL A 75 -6.43 3.71 4.67
C VAL A 75 -7.68 2.85 4.91
N PRO A 76 -8.75 3.40 5.52
CA PRO A 76 -10.03 2.71 5.60
C PRO A 76 -10.52 2.28 4.21
N ARG A 77 -10.91 1.00 4.07
CA ARG A 77 -11.37 0.40 2.80
C ARG A 77 -12.51 1.21 2.16
N ARG A 78 -13.43 1.72 2.97
CA ARG A 78 -14.59 2.51 2.50
C ARG A 78 -14.21 3.81 1.78
N THR A 79 -12.98 4.32 1.96
CA THR A 79 -12.50 5.54 1.28
C THR A 79 -11.96 5.29 -0.12
N LEU A 80 -11.94 4.04 -0.57
CA LEU A 80 -11.37 3.59 -1.83
C LEU A 80 -12.49 3.20 -2.80
N ALA A 81 -13.03 4.16 -3.55
CA ALA A 81 -14.12 3.93 -4.50
C ALA A 81 -13.79 2.82 -5.52
N GLY A 82 -12.56 2.75 -6.00
CA GLY A 82 -12.11 1.72 -6.93
C GLY A 82 -12.01 0.31 -6.32
N ILE A 83 -11.92 0.18 -4.99
CA ILE A 83 -12.02 -1.11 -4.29
C ILE A 83 -13.49 -1.45 -4.04
N CYS A 84 -14.24 -0.52 -3.46
CA CYS A 84 -15.66 -0.72 -3.15
C CYS A 84 -16.52 -0.97 -4.39
N GLY A 85 -16.21 -0.32 -5.52
CA GLY A 85 -16.91 -0.50 -6.80
C GLY A 85 -16.43 -1.69 -7.64
N ASN A 86 -15.37 -2.39 -7.23
CA ASN A 86 -14.84 -3.51 -8.01
C ASN A 86 -15.71 -4.77 -7.85
N ARG A 87 -16.38 -5.19 -8.92
CA ARG A 87 -17.31 -6.33 -8.91
C ARG A 87 -16.67 -7.65 -8.48
N ALA A 88 -15.41 -7.88 -8.79
CA ALA A 88 -14.72 -9.11 -8.40
C ALA A 88 -14.42 -9.11 -6.90
N LEU A 89 -14.03 -7.97 -6.34
CA LEU A 89 -13.81 -7.79 -4.91
C LEU A 89 -15.12 -7.83 -4.11
N GLN A 90 -16.20 -7.20 -4.60
CA GLN A 90 -17.51 -7.22 -3.96
C GLN A 90 -18.09 -8.63 -3.75
N ARG A 91 -17.69 -9.59 -4.60
CA ARG A 91 -18.15 -11.00 -4.47
C ARG A 91 -17.46 -11.77 -3.36
N VAL A 92 -16.32 -11.28 -2.87
CA VAL A 92 -15.45 -12.01 -1.96
C VAL A 92 -15.12 -11.26 -0.67
N LEU A 93 -15.35 -9.94 -0.64
CA LEU A 93 -15.20 -9.13 0.56
C LEU A 93 -16.49 -9.11 1.39
N ASP A 94 -16.32 -9.03 2.70
CA ASP A 94 -17.39 -8.80 3.66
C ASP A 94 -17.77 -7.31 3.78
N ASP A 95 -18.90 -7.00 4.41
CA ASP A 95 -19.40 -5.66 4.71
C ASP A 95 -18.82 -5.12 6.04
N ASN A 96 -17.52 -5.29 6.24
CA ASN A 96 -16.84 -4.82 7.44
C ASN A 96 -16.46 -3.33 7.31
N ASP A 97 -17.18 -2.46 8.01
CA ASP A 97 -16.97 -1.00 8.00
C ASP A 97 -15.65 -0.56 8.64
N SER A 98 -15.10 -1.38 9.54
CA SER A 98 -13.81 -1.13 10.19
C SER A 98 -12.62 -1.76 9.45
N ALA A 99 -12.85 -2.31 8.24
CA ALA A 99 -11.76 -2.85 7.43
C ALA A 99 -10.90 -1.74 6.83
N TRP A 100 -9.59 -1.92 6.93
CA TRP A 100 -8.60 -1.09 6.27
C TRP A 100 -7.96 -1.83 5.09
N TRP A 101 -7.26 -1.09 4.23
CA TRP A 101 -6.71 -1.63 2.99
C TRP A 101 -5.31 -1.10 2.69
N VAL A 102 -4.39 -2.02 2.35
CA VAL A 102 -3.09 -1.69 1.76
C VAL A 102 -3.27 -1.59 0.25
N THR A 103 -3.12 -0.40 -0.33
CA THR A 103 -3.34 -0.18 -1.77
C THR A 103 -2.11 -0.45 -2.60
N CYS A 104 -0.94 -0.08 -2.08
CA CYS A 104 0.32 -0.23 -2.79
C CYS A 104 1.49 -0.40 -1.82
N VAL A 105 2.54 -1.06 -2.29
CA VAL A 105 3.83 -1.15 -1.60
C VAL A 105 4.92 -0.84 -2.63
N THR A 106 5.60 0.27 -2.44
CA THR A 106 6.70 0.69 -3.32
C THR A 106 8.01 0.59 -2.56
N ILE A 107 9.00 -0.11 -3.13
CA ILE A 107 10.33 -0.26 -2.54
C ILE A 107 11.34 0.15 -3.60
N ARG A 108 12.24 1.04 -3.24
CA ARG A 108 13.36 1.46 -4.10
C ARG A 108 14.20 0.25 -4.48
N LYS A 109 14.66 0.23 -5.73
CA LYS A 109 15.37 -0.94 -6.31
C LYS A 109 16.55 -1.38 -5.44
N GLU A 110 17.33 -0.42 -4.95
CA GLU A 110 18.53 -0.61 -4.13
C GLU A 110 18.25 -1.16 -2.73
N HIS A 111 17.00 -1.10 -2.26
CA HIS A 111 16.58 -1.57 -0.93
C HIS A 111 15.71 -2.83 -0.98
N ARG A 112 15.56 -3.45 -2.16
CA ARG A 112 14.81 -4.70 -2.31
C ARG A 112 15.59 -5.87 -1.70
N GLY A 113 14.87 -6.87 -1.19
CA GLY A 113 15.49 -8.02 -0.54
C GLY A 113 15.97 -7.77 0.89
N LEU A 114 15.88 -6.54 1.40
CA LEU A 114 16.32 -6.15 2.74
C LEU A 114 15.23 -6.24 3.82
N GLY A 115 14.03 -6.73 3.51
CA GLY A 115 12.91 -6.80 4.46
C GLY A 115 12.04 -5.54 4.54
N VAL A 116 12.29 -4.52 3.72
CA VAL A 116 11.55 -3.24 3.73
C VAL A 116 10.03 -3.45 3.54
N GLY A 117 9.65 -4.34 2.62
CA GLY A 117 8.22 -4.60 2.35
C GLY A 117 7.49 -5.20 3.55
N ARG A 118 8.13 -6.15 4.26
CA ARG A 118 7.60 -6.71 5.49
C ARG A 118 7.47 -5.62 6.57
N ALA A 119 8.52 -4.82 6.79
CA ALA A 119 8.49 -3.74 7.77
C ALA A 119 7.36 -2.72 7.50
N LEU A 120 7.12 -2.39 6.21
CA LEU A 120 6.00 -1.53 5.81
C LEU A 120 4.63 -2.17 6.13
N LEU A 121 4.46 -3.48 5.90
CA LEU A 121 3.21 -4.17 6.19
C LEU A 121 2.98 -4.36 7.69
N ASP A 122 4.02 -4.67 8.47
CA ASP A 122 3.95 -4.74 9.93
C ASP A 122 3.56 -3.37 10.52
N ALA A 123 4.16 -2.30 10.05
CA ALA A 123 3.83 -0.93 10.46
C ALA A 123 2.42 -0.52 10.00
N ALA A 124 1.99 -0.94 8.80
CA ALA A 124 0.63 -0.69 8.30
C ALA A 124 -0.43 -1.37 9.18
N ALA A 125 -0.14 -2.59 9.67
CA ALA A 125 -1.03 -3.30 10.59
C ALA A 125 -1.15 -2.55 11.94
N ASN A 126 -0.04 -2.08 12.50
CA ASN A 126 -0.06 -1.28 13.73
C ASN A 126 -0.81 0.03 13.52
N HIS A 127 -0.50 0.77 12.45
CA HIS A 127 -1.17 2.01 12.11
C HIS A 127 -2.70 1.83 11.96
N ALA A 128 -3.14 0.81 11.26
CA ALA A 128 -4.56 0.51 11.09
C ALA A 128 -5.22 0.16 12.43
N ARG A 129 -4.58 -0.68 13.26
CA ARG A 129 -5.05 -1.05 14.61
C ARG A 129 -5.20 0.16 15.51
N ASP A 130 -4.20 1.03 15.56
CA ASP A 130 -4.18 2.24 16.39
C ASP A 130 -5.29 3.24 15.98
N ASN A 131 -5.80 3.11 14.75
CA ASN A 131 -6.90 3.90 14.22
C ASN A 131 -8.23 3.11 14.13
N GLY A 132 -8.38 2.04 14.91
CA GLY A 132 -9.65 1.34 15.12
C GLY A 132 -10.01 0.31 14.04
N ALA A 133 -9.08 -0.11 13.20
CA ALA A 133 -9.32 -1.19 12.26
C ALA A 133 -9.44 -2.55 12.97
N SER A 134 -10.42 -3.35 12.58
CA SER A 134 -10.54 -4.75 13.03
C SER A 134 -9.76 -5.72 12.13
N VAL A 135 -9.60 -5.36 10.87
CA VAL A 135 -8.85 -6.14 9.88
C VAL A 135 -8.09 -5.21 8.94
N LEU A 136 -6.95 -5.68 8.46
CA LEU A 136 -6.21 -5.06 7.37
C LEU A 136 -6.19 -6.02 6.19
N ASP A 137 -6.72 -5.57 5.06
CA ASP A 137 -6.78 -6.33 3.81
C ASP A 137 -5.78 -5.80 2.78
N GLY A 138 -5.42 -6.66 1.84
CA GLY A 138 -4.64 -6.31 0.67
C GLY A 138 -4.88 -7.26 -0.49
N HIS A 139 -4.48 -6.86 -1.70
CA HIS A 139 -4.74 -7.61 -2.93
C HIS A 139 -3.45 -7.76 -3.75
N PRO A 140 -2.45 -8.48 -3.21
CA PRO A 140 -1.15 -8.65 -3.85
C PRO A 140 -1.22 -9.49 -5.12
N VAL A 141 -0.07 -9.67 -5.74
CA VAL A 141 0.12 -10.55 -6.90
C VAL A 141 0.75 -11.86 -6.44
N ASP A 142 0.12 -12.97 -6.77
CA ASP A 142 0.70 -14.31 -6.70
C ASP A 142 1.55 -14.52 -7.95
N THR A 143 2.85 -14.32 -7.81
CA THR A 143 3.79 -14.38 -8.94
C THR A 143 3.94 -15.77 -9.53
N ASP A 144 3.69 -16.83 -8.75
CA ASP A 144 3.80 -18.23 -9.18
C ASP A 144 2.65 -18.65 -10.10
N ARG A 145 1.56 -17.87 -10.07
CA ARG A 145 0.40 -18.06 -10.94
C ARG A 145 0.42 -17.20 -12.21
N LEU A 146 1.49 -16.44 -12.43
CA LEU A 146 1.65 -15.64 -13.65
C LEU A 146 2.24 -16.48 -14.79
N LYS A 147 1.72 -16.28 -16.00
CA LYS A 147 2.25 -16.93 -17.21
C LYS A 147 3.57 -16.33 -17.71
N ALA A 148 3.88 -15.11 -17.30
CA ALA A 148 5.08 -14.38 -17.70
C ALA A 148 5.59 -13.52 -16.52
N LYS A 149 6.87 -13.16 -16.56
CA LYS A 149 7.48 -12.30 -15.56
C LYS A 149 6.78 -10.92 -15.55
N PRO A 150 6.23 -10.49 -14.40
CA PRO A 150 5.53 -9.22 -14.31
C PRO A 150 6.49 -8.05 -14.43
N SER A 151 6.01 -6.94 -14.98
CA SER A 151 6.71 -5.66 -14.91
C SER A 151 6.73 -5.14 -13.45
N PRO A 152 7.71 -4.32 -13.07
CA PRO A 152 7.72 -3.71 -11.74
C PRO A 152 6.44 -2.92 -11.41
N SER A 153 5.82 -2.32 -12.42
CA SER A 153 4.57 -1.58 -12.27
C SER A 153 3.35 -2.48 -12.02
N ALA A 154 3.37 -3.74 -12.48
CA ALA A 154 2.32 -4.70 -12.20
C ALA A 154 2.33 -5.20 -10.74
N LEU A 155 3.46 -5.08 -10.05
CA LEU A 155 3.66 -5.49 -8.66
C LEU A 155 3.40 -4.37 -7.65
N PHE A 156 2.74 -3.27 -8.05
CA PHE A 156 2.51 -2.12 -7.17
C PHE A 156 1.78 -2.45 -5.87
N SER A 157 0.93 -3.46 -5.86
CA SER A 157 0.19 -3.92 -4.67
C SER A 157 0.97 -4.91 -3.79
N GLY A 158 2.27 -5.13 -4.06
CA GLY A 158 3.08 -6.13 -3.40
C GLY A 158 2.90 -7.54 -3.97
N THR A 159 3.61 -8.50 -3.41
CA THR A 159 3.54 -9.92 -3.79
C THR A 159 2.90 -10.75 -2.67
N LEU A 160 2.32 -11.90 -3.02
CA LEU A 160 1.77 -12.87 -2.07
C LEU A 160 2.80 -13.21 -0.98
N ALA A 161 4.00 -13.59 -1.38
CA ALA A 161 5.08 -13.97 -0.45
C ALA A 161 5.43 -12.83 0.55
N MET A 162 5.34 -11.56 0.14
CA MET A 162 5.56 -10.42 1.02
C MET A 162 4.48 -10.34 2.11
N PHE A 163 3.21 -10.53 1.74
CA PHE A 163 2.09 -10.51 2.68
C PHE A 163 2.13 -11.71 3.63
N GLU A 164 2.42 -12.92 3.12
CA GLU A 164 2.58 -14.12 3.97
C GLU A 164 3.71 -13.94 4.98
N ALA A 165 4.86 -13.40 4.56
CA ALA A 165 5.99 -13.12 5.44
C ALA A 165 5.66 -12.08 6.53
N ALA A 166 4.67 -11.21 6.31
CA ALA A 166 4.15 -10.26 7.29
C ALA A 166 2.99 -10.84 8.13
N GLY A 167 2.63 -12.12 7.96
CA GLY A 167 1.61 -12.79 8.76
C GLY A 167 0.17 -12.64 8.26
N PHE A 168 -0.03 -12.13 7.04
CA PHE A 168 -1.34 -12.16 6.41
C PHE A 168 -1.67 -13.57 5.92
N HIS A 169 -2.95 -13.92 5.91
CA HIS A 169 -3.45 -15.17 5.33
C HIS A 169 -4.44 -14.87 4.19
N GLU A 170 -4.53 -15.79 3.25
CA GLU A 170 -5.49 -15.70 2.15
C GLU A 170 -6.91 -15.96 2.65
N VAL A 171 -7.85 -15.06 2.35
CA VAL A 171 -9.28 -15.22 2.69
C VAL A 171 -10.14 -15.47 1.45
N ALA A 172 -9.68 -15.05 0.28
CA ALA A 172 -10.38 -15.22 -0.98
C ALA A 172 -9.43 -15.02 -2.16
N ARG A 173 -9.93 -15.25 -3.36
CA ARG A 173 -9.20 -15.00 -4.60
C ARG A 173 -10.15 -14.45 -5.68
N THR A 174 -9.81 -13.32 -6.28
CA THR A 174 -10.60 -12.75 -7.38
C THR A 174 -10.25 -13.37 -8.73
N TYR A 175 -8.97 -13.63 -8.94
CA TYR A 175 -8.40 -14.32 -10.10
C TYR A 175 -7.28 -15.25 -9.61
N PRO A 176 -6.85 -16.26 -10.43
CA PRO A 176 -5.79 -17.20 -10.00
C PRO A 176 -4.53 -16.54 -9.43
N SER A 177 -4.12 -15.39 -9.99
CA SER A 177 -2.94 -14.64 -9.56
C SER A 177 -3.24 -13.47 -8.61
N ARG A 178 -4.49 -13.35 -8.11
CA ARG A 178 -4.91 -12.20 -7.29
C ARG A 178 -5.63 -12.63 -6.00
N PRO A 179 -4.88 -13.08 -5.00
CA PRO A 179 -5.42 -13.39 -3.68
C PRO A 179 -5.83 -12.12 -2.94
N VAL A 180 -6.86 -12.22 -2.11
CA VAL A 180 -7.19 -11.25 -1.07
C VAL A 180 -6.56 -11.77 0.22
N MET A 181 -5.64 -10.98 0.77
CA MET A 181 -4.91 -11.30 1.98
C MET A 181 -5.44 -10.47 3.14
N ARG A 182 -5.58 -11.08 4.31
CA ARG A 182 -6.12 -10.44 5.51
C ARG A 182 -5.22 -10.67 6.72
N MET A 183 -5.08 -9.64 7.54
CA MET A 183 -4.59 -9.73 8.91
C MET A 183 -5.71 -9.27 9.85
N THR A 184 -6.06 -10.11 10.83
CA THR A 184 -6.97 -9.72 11.92
C THR A 184 -6.17 -8.89 12.93
N LEU A 185 -6.71 -7.74 13.29
CA LEU A 185 -6.10 -6.78 14.19
C LEU A 185 -6.86 -6.85 15.52
N GLY A 186 -6.37 -7.65 16.42
CA GLY A 186 -6.96 -7.81 17.76
C GLY A 186 -6.53 -6.73 18.72
#